data_83830f4a6d41ee59bb7b65a7545d5079
#
_entry.id   83830f4a6d41ee59bb7b65a7545d5079
#
_cell.length_a   1.000
_cell.length_b   1.000
_cell.length_c   1.000
_cell.angle_alpha   90.00
_cell.angle_beta   90.00
_cell.angle_gamma   90.00
#
_symmetry.space_group_name_H-M   'P 1'
#
loop_
_entity.id
_entity.type
_entity.pdbx_description
1 polymer ?
#
loop_
_entity_poly.entity_id
_entity_poly.type
_entity_poly.pdbx_seq_one_letter_code
_entity_poly.pdbx_strand_id
1 'polypeptide(L)' 'MYESLRKLLAKQLRIDESKITPDAEIKKDLGAESLDIMQLLFTVEEEYGITIPDEELVTFTKVSDIVKYLESLKK' A
#
# COMPACT_ATOMS: atom_id res chain seq x y z
N MET A 1 2.77 12.02 -0.17
CA MET A 1 2.82 10.59 0.25
C MET A 1 1.71 9.76 -0.37
N TYR A 2 0.46 10.16 -0.16
CA TYR A 2 -0.67 9.40 -0.69
C TYR A 2 -0.64 9.27 -2.23
N GLU A 3 -0.36 10.36 -2.93
CA GLU A 3 -0.35 10.35 -4.38
C GLU A 3 0.70 9.40 -4.94
N SER A 4 1.89 9.40 -4.35
CA SER A 4 2.95 8.49 -4.77
C SER A 4 2.55 7.04 -4.54
N LEU A 5 1.97 6.75 -3.39
CA LEU A 5 1.51 5.41 -3.05
C LEU A 5 0.40 4.96 -3.98
N ARG A 6 -0.54 5.87 -4.29
CA ARG A 6 -1.65 5.56 -5.18
C ARG A 6 -1.15 5.13 -6.57
N LYS A 7 -0.19 5.87 -7.10
CA LYS A 7 0.39 5.54 -8.39
C LYS A 7 1.10 4.19 -8.35
N LEU A 8 1.80 3.93 -7.27
CA LEU A 8 2.51 2.67 -7.09
C LEU A 8 1.51 1.51 -7.03
N LEU A 9 0.44 1.67 -6.27
CA LEU A 9 -0.61 0.65 -6.17
C LEU A 9 -1.24 0.36 -7.52
N ALA A 10 -1.57 1.41 -8.26
CA ALA A 10 -2.19 1.26 -9.57
C ALA A 10 -1.28 0.46 -10.50
N LYS A 11 0.00 0.74 -10.47
CA LYS A 11 0.97 0.05 -11.31
C LYS A 11 1.12 -1.40 -10.89
N GLN A 12 1.24 -1.67 -9.60
CA GLN A 12 1.46 -3.02 -9.10
C GLN A 12 0.24 -3.90 -9.29
N LEU A 13 -0.94 -3.36 -9.07
CA LEU A 13 -2.19 -4.12 -9.18
C LEU A 13 -2.81 -4.04 -10.56
N ARG A 14 -2.23 -3.24 -11.46
CA ARG A 14 -2.70 -3.07 -12.84
C ARG A 14 -4.15 -2.60 -12.90
N ILE A 15 -4.45 -1.61 -12.08
CA ILE A 15 -5.78 -1.01 -12.04
C ILE A 15 -5.67 0.49 -12.25
N ASP A 16 -6.80 1.12 -12.54
CA ASP A 16 -6.84 2.56 -12.75
C ASP A 16 -6.69 3.28 -11.40
N GLU A 17 -5.91 4.36 -11.40
CA GLU A 17 -5.72 5.16 -10.19
C GLU A 17 -7.04 5.67 -9.63
N SER A 18 -8.03 5.90 -10.49
CA SER A 18 -9.33 6.40 -10.06
C SER A 18 -10.06 5.44 -9.12
N LYS A 19 -9.69 4.17 -9.14
CA LYS A 19 -10.29 3.17 -8.25
C LYS A 19 -9.64 3.14 -6.89
N ILE A 20 -8.53 3.83 -6.71
CA ILE A 20 -7.78 3.83 -5.47
C ILE A 20 -8.16 5.06 -4.65
N THR A 21 -8.81 4.83 -3.52
CA THR A 21 -9.18 5.88 -2.59
C THR A 21 -8.61 5.54 -1.21
N PRO A 22 -8.51 6.52 -0.31
CA PRO A 22 -7.98 6.22 1.04
C PRO A 22 -8.78 5.17 1.77
N ASP A 23 -10.09 5.10 1.53
CA ASP A 23 -10.98 4.16 2.18
C ASP A 23 -11.05 2.81 1.49
N ALA A 24 -10.45 2.68 0.31
CA ALA A 24 -10.49 1.43 -0.44
C ALA A 24 -9.78 0.32 0.33
N GLU A 25 -10.42 -0.83 0.45
CA GLU A 25 -9.83 -2.00 1.06
C GLU A 25 -9.01 -2.72 0.00
N ILE A 26 -7.77 -3.01 0.33
CA ILE A 26 -6.83 -3.56 -0.64
C ILE A 26 -7.31 -4.91 -1.19
N LYS A 27 -7.80 -5.77 -0.32
CA LYS A 27 -8.27 -7.09 -0.75
C LYS A 27 -9.65 -7.06 -1.39
N LYS A 28 -10.59 -6.32 -0.78
CA LYS A 28 -11.98 -6.32 -1.25
C LYS A 28 -12.20 -5.41 -2.44
N ASP A 29 -11.74 -4.17 -2.32
CA ASP A 29 -12.03 -3.17 -3.34
C ASP A 29 -11.05 -3.20 -4.50
N LEU A 30 -9.78 -3.49 -4.21
CA LEU A 30 -8.75 -3.50 -5.23
C LEU A 30 -8.45 -4.92 -5.74
N GLY A 31 -8.99 -5.92 -5.09
CA GLY A 31 -8.85 -7.30 -5.53
C GLY A 31 -7.45 -7.89 -5.39
N ALA A 32 -6.63 -7.33 -4.51
CA ALA A 32 -5.28 -7.82 -4.31
C ALA A 32 -5.27 -9.09 -3.46
N GLU A 33 -4.46 -10.06 -3.86
CA GLU A 33 -4.25 -11.26 -3.08
C GLU A 33 -3.07 -11.06 -2.13
N SER A 34 -2.88 -12.02 -1.20
CA SER A 34 -1.81 -11.90 -0.22
C SER A 34 -0.44 -11.74 -0.86
N LEU A 35 -0.18 -12.49 -1.93
CA LEU A 35 1.10 -12.38 -2.63
C LEU A 35 1.27 -11.00 -3.26
N ASP A 36 0.19 -10.46 -3.84
CA ASP A 36 0.22 -9.13 -4.44
C ASP A 36 0.54 -8.07 -3.38
N ILE A 37 -0.04 -8.22 -2.19
CA ILE A 37 0.19 -7.29 -1.09
C ILE A 37 1.64 -7.36 -0.64
N MET A 38 2.20 -8.56 -0.52
CA MET A 38 3.59 -8.72 -0.13
C MET A 38 4.53 -8.07 -1.13
N GLN A 39 4.29 -8.30 -2.42
CA GLN A 39 5.11 -7.70 -3.47
C GLN A 39 4.98 -6.18 -3.45
N LEU A 40 3.78 -5.68 -3.24
CA LEU A 40 3.54 -4.26 -3.15
C LEU A 40 4.34 -3.65 -2.01
N LEU A 41 4.32 -4.29 -0.85
CA LEU A 41 5.00 -3.77 0.32
C LEU A 41 6.52 -3.85 0.19
N PHE A 42 7.04 -4.88 -0.49
CA PHE A 42 8.47 -4.93 -0.80
C PHE A 42 8.87 -3.76 -1.69
N THR A 43 8.03 -3.44 -2.68
CA THR A 43 8.30 -2.31 -3.55
C THR A 43 8.26 -0.99 -2.77
N VAL A 44 7.31 -0.87 -1.84
CA VAL A 44 7.21 0.31 -0.99
C VAL A 44 8.48 0.45 -0.13
N GLU A 45 8.97 -0.65 0.42
CA GLU A 45 10.19 -0.63 1.21
C GLU A 45 11.38 -0.11 0.39
N GLU A 46 11.49 -0.58 -0.85
CA GLU A 46 12.57 -0.15 -1.72
C GLU A 46 12.44 1.31 -2.12
N GLU A 47 11.23 1.73 -2.46
CA GLU A 47 10.99 3.10 -2.92
C GLU A 47 11.22 4.13 -1.82
N TYR A 48 10.86 3.81 -0.61
CA TYR A 48 10.96 4.75 0.51
C TYR A 48 12.16 4.48 1.43
N GLY A 49 12.91 3.43 1.15
CA GLY A 49 14.10 3.10 1.94
C GLY A 49 13.79 2.73 3.37
N ILE A 50 12.71 1.97 3.58
CA ILE A 50 12.23 1.59 4.92
C ILE A 50 12.08 0.08 5.01
N THR A 51 11.89 -0.40 6.23
CA THR A 51 11.59 -1.80 6.48
C THR A 51 10.26 -1.89 7.21
N ILE A 52 9.35 -2.71 6.69
CA ILE A 52 8.03 -2.87 7.30
C ILE A 52 8.01 -4.23 8.02
N PRO A 53 7.85 -4.23 9.37
CA PRO A 53 7.79 -5.50 10.12
C PRO A 53 6.59 -6.34 9.73
N ASP A 54 6.73 -7.65 9.78
CA ASP A 54 5.64 -8.56 9.43
C ASP A 54 4.38 -8.30 10.26
N GLU A 55 4.55 -7.94 11.53
CA GLU A 55 3.41 -7.66 12.41
C GLU A 55 2.60 -6.45 11.95
N GLU A 56 3.22 -5.53 11.21
CA GLU A 56 2.51 -4.39 10.66
C GLU A 56 1.75 -4.78 9.39
N LEU A 57 2.29 -5.74 8.63
CA LEU A 57 1.65 -6.17 7.40
C LEU A 57 0.23 -6.67 7.62
N VAL A 58 -0.01 -7.36 8.73
CA VAL A 58 -1.32 -7.93 9.01
C VAL A 58 -2.35 -6.87 9.43
N THR A 59 -1.90 -5.67 9.76
CA THR A 59 -2.81 -4.59 10.16
C THR A 59 -3.28 -3.75 8.97
N PHE A 60 -2.64 -3.90 7.83
CA PHE A 60 -2.97 -3.10 6.65
C PHE A 60 -4.20 -3.68 5.95
N THR A 61 -5.30 -2.97 6.07
CA THR A 61 -6.56 -3.36 5.42
C THR A 61 -6.91 -2.38 4.32
N LYS A 62 -6.76 -1.10 4.58
CA LYS A 62 -7.10 -0.02 3.64
C LYS A 62 -5.86 0.70 3.16
N VAL A 63 -6.01 1.40 2.05
CA VAL A 63 -4.92 2.23 1.51
C VAL A 63 -4.46 3.24 2.57
N SER A 64 -5.41 3.85 3.29
CA SER A 64 -5.07 4.83 4.32
C SER A 64 -4.22 4.25 5.44
N ASP A 65 -4.35 2.97 5.73
CA ASP A 65 -3.54 2.33 6.78
C ASP A 65 -2.06 2.36 6.39
N ILE A 66 -1.78 2.09 5.12
CA ILE A 66 -0.40 2.12 4.62
C ILE A 66 0.13 3.54 4.62
N VAL A 67 -0.68 4.49 4.17
CA VAL A 67 -0.29 5.91 4.14
C VAL A 67 0.04 6.41 5.54
N LYS A 68 -0.82 6.10 6.51
CA LYS A 68 -0.59 6.53 7.89
C LYS A 68 0.70 5.96 8.45
N TYR A 69 0.97 4.70 8.18
CA TYR A 69 2.19 4.06 8.64
C TYR A 69 3.41 4.75 8.05
N LEU A 70 3.39 4.99 6.74
CA LEU A 70 4.52 5.62 6.07
C LEU A 70 4.74 7.04 6.57
N GLU A 71 3.66 7.78 6.79
CA GLU A 71 3.76 9.15 7.31
C GLU A 71 4.32 9.17 8.72
N SER A 72 4.01 8.16 9.52
CA SER A 72 4.53 8.09 10.88
C SER A 72 6.04 7.86 10.93
N LEU A 73 6.59 7.22 9.89
CA LEU A 73 8.03 6.98 9.79
C LEU A 73 8.78 8.20 9.27
N LYS A 74 8.07 9.09 8.64
CA LYS A 74 8.68 10.22 7.96
C LYS A 74 8.62 11.46 8.83
N LYS A 75 9.41 11.50 9.84
CA LYS A 75 9.44 12.67 10.73
C LYS A 75 10.57 13.61 10.39
#